data_fe8540a93fbcfcadf361dd7bdafead4c
#
_entry.id   fe8540a93fbcfcadf361dd7bdafead4c
#
_cell.length_a   1.000
_cell.length_b   1.000
_cell.length_c   1.000
_cell.angle_alpha   90.00
_cell.angle_beta   90.00
_cell.angle_gamma   90.00
#
_symmetry.space_group_name_H-M   'P 1'
#
loop_
_entity.id
_entity.type
_entity.pdbx_description
1 polymer ?
#
loop_
_entity_poly.entity_id
_entity_poly.type
_entity_poly.pdbx_seq_one_letter_code
_entity_poly.pdbx_strand_id
1 'polypeptide(L)'
;MSIRTSVKQMLVRQQDKKYEAELAKLRVTYAQWAAEQEKKIAETVVTEIGERAGLAEFVIYRQQKGQLAENAVERINAYFVKHPEAEIVYGDEDLLSENGERAIPWFKPCWAPDTYRASFYV
;
A
#
# COMPACT_ATOMS: atom_id res chain seq x y z
N MET A 1 29.07 21.86 21.88
CA MET A 1 28.70 21.38 20.52
C MET A 1 29.76 21.84 19.54
N SER A 2 30.31 20.93 18.75
CA SER A 2 31.37 21.29 17.79
C SER A 2 30.76 22.08 16.61
N ILE A 3 31.50 23.05 16.08
CA ILE A 3 31.14 23.84 14.88
C ILE A 3 30.80 22.90 13.70
N ARG A 4 31.56 21.81 13.56
CA ARG A 4 31.28 20.77 12.53
C ARG A 4 29.91 20.14 12.66
N THR A 5 29.43 19.88 13.88
CA THR A 5 28.10 19.30 14.14
C THR A 5 26.99 20.28 13.79
N SER A 6 27.21 21.56 14.12
CA SER A 6 26.24 22.63 13.79
C SER A 6 26.11 22.85 12.27
N VAL A 7 27.22 22.84 11.54
CA VAL A 7 27.19 22.96 10.06
C VAL A 7 26.51 21.76 9.43
N LYS A 8 26.80 20.55 9.90
CA LYS A 8 26.14 19.33 9.39
C LYS A 8 24.63 19.35 9.61
N GLN A 9 24.18 19.76 10.81
CA GLN A 9 22.76 19.91 11.12
C GLN A 9 22.07 20.98 10.26
N MET A 10 22.77 22.06 9.98
CA MET A 10 22.25 23.13 9.12
C MET A 10 22.09 22.67 7.67
N LEU A 11 23.04 21.91 7.14
CA LEU A 11 22.97 21.33 5.79
C LEU A 11 21.84 20.31 5.67
N VAL A 12 21.65 19.43 6.67
CA VAL A 12 20.54 18.48 6.71
C VAL A 12 19.20 19.22 6.69
N ARG A 13 19.01 20.20 7.57
CA ARG A 13 17.79 21.01 7.59
C ARG A 13 17.51 21.75 6.28
N GLN A 14 18.56 22.17 5.59
CA GLN A 14 18.42 22.84 4.30
C GLN A 14 18.00 21.87 3.20
N GLN A 15 18.53 20.64 3.22
CA GLN A 15 18.08 19.56 2.33
C GLN A 15 16.65 19.14 2.59
N ASP A 16 16.26 18.98 3.87
CA ASP A 16 14.90 18.64 4.26
C ASP A 16 13.89 19.69 3.76
N LYS A 17 14.18 20.97 3.97
CA LYS A 17 13.34 22.07 3.47
C LYS A 17 13.21 22.08 1.94
N LYS A 18 14.29 21.78 1.23
CA LYS A 18 14.27 21.69 -0.23
C LYS A 18 13.42 20.52 -0.70
N TYR A 19 13.57 19.37 -0.05
CA TYR A 19 12.78 18.18 -0.32
C TYR A 19 11.28 18.38 -0.04
N GLU A 20 10.94 18.97 1.10
CA GLU A 20 9.57 19.33 1.44
C GLU A 20 8.95 20.32 0.44
N ALA A 21 9.73 21.30 -0.02
CA ALA A 21 9.29 22.25 -1.03
C ALA A 21 9.07 21.60 -2.41
N GLU A 22 9.83 20.56 -2.75
CA GLU A 22 9.64 19.77 -3.96
C GLU A 22 8.41 18.87 -3.82
N LEU A 23 8.20 18.22 -2.67
CA LEU A 23 7.00 17.44 -2.38
C LEU A 23 5.72 18.30 -2.43
N ALA A 24 5.78 19.52 -1.90
CA ALA A 24 4.66 20.46 -1.97
C ALA A 24 4.29 20.88 -3.40
N LYS A 25 5.23 20.80 -4.34
CA LYS A 25 4.96 21.03 -5.77
C LYS A 25 4.26 19.85 -6.43
N LEU A 26 4.40 18.66 -5.90
CA LEU A 26 3.63 17.50 -6.28
C LEU A 26 2.23 17.66 -5.69
N ARG A 27 1.35 18.37 -6.39
CA ARG A 27 -0.02 18.74 -5.96
C ARG A 27 -0.96 17.56 -5.74
N VAL A 28 -0.44 16.35 -5.52
CA VAL A 28 -1.20 15.12 -5.33
C VAL A 28 -1.00 14.64 -3.91
N THR A 29 -2.08 14.57 -3.14
CA THR A 29 -2.07 13.95 -1.81
C THR A 29 -2.08 12.42 -1.94
N TYR A 30 -1.67 11.71 -0.85
CA TYR A 30 -1.77 10.26 -0.83
C TYR A 30 -3.21 9.78 -1.12
N ALA A 31 -4.21 10.41 -0.55
CA ALA A 31 -5.61 10.05 -0.79
C ALA A 31 -6.01 10.18 -2.27
N GLN A 32 -5.58 11.23 -2.94
CA GLN A 32 -5.82 11.41 -4.39
C GLN A 32 -5.09 10.36 -5.21
N TRP A 33 -3.82 10.09 -4.89
CA TRP A 33 -3.04 9.05 -5.54
C TRP A 33 -3.68 7.67 -5.35
N ALA A 34 -4.11 7.33 -4.11
CA ALA A 34 -4.76 6.07 -3.81
C ALA A 34 -6.07 5.90 -4.60
N ALA A 35 -6.91 6.94 -4.67
CA ALA A 35 -8.13 6.91 -5.45
C ALA A 35 -7.88 6.70 -6.96
N GLU A 36 -6.82 7.30 -7.49
CA GLU A 36 -6.42 7.08 -8.89
C GLU A 36 -5.91 5.65 -9.13
N GLN A 37 -5.15 5.08 -8.18
CA GLN A 37 -4.71 3.68 -8.27
C GLN A 37 -5.89 2.72 -8.20
N GLU A 38 -6.85 2.92 -7.29
CA GLU A 38 -8.06 2.09 -7.20
C GLU A 38 -8.85 2.08 -8.51
N LYS A 39 -8.97 3.23 -9.17
CA LYS A 39 -9.63 3.32 -10.47
C LYS A 39 -8.91 2.51 -11.54
N LYS A 40 -7.58 2.62 -11.63
CA LYS A 40 -6.77 1.83 -12.57
C LYS A 40 -6.87 0.34 -12.29
N ILE A 41 -6.90 -0.04 -11.02
CA ILE A 41 -7.06 -1.43 -10.57
C ILE A 41 -8.43 -1.96 -11.01
N ALA A 42 -9.50 -1.23 -10.79
CA ALA A 42 -10.84 -1.63 -11.22
C ALA A 42 -10.91 -1.87 -12.72
N GLU A 43 -10.31 -0.99 -13.52
CA GLU A 43 -10.23 -1.15 -14.98
C GLU A 43 -9.45 -2.41 -15.38
N THR A 44 -8.32 -2.69 -14.71
CA THR A 44 -7.50 -3.88 -14.97
C THR A 44 -8.24 -5.17 -14.59
N VAL A 45 -8.91 -5.20 -13.43
CA VAL A 45 -9.69 -6.35 -12.96
C VAL A 45 -10.81 -6.69 -13.94
N VAL A 46 -11.55 -5.70 -14.41
CA VAL A 46 -12.62 -5.90 -15.40
C VAL A 46 -12.06 -6.50 -16.70
N THR A 47 -10.89 -6.09 -17.12
CA THR A 47 -10.26 -6.58 -18.34
C THR A 47 -9.72 -8.01 -18.18
N GLU A 48 -9.04 -8.31 -17.06
CA GLU A 48 -8.42 -9.63 -16.85
C GLU A 48 -9.40 -10.72 -16.43
N ILE A 49 -10.39 -10.42 -15.61
CA ILE A 49 -11.38 -11.40 -15.13
C ILE A 49 -12.43 -11.69 -16.20
N GLY A 50 -12.79 -10.72 -17.03
CA GLY A 50 -13.72 -10.94 -18.16
C GLY A 50 -13.24 -11.98 -19.17
N GLU A 51 -11.93 -12.22 -19.23
CA GLU A 51 -11.32 -13.16 -20.19
C GLU A 51 -10.96 -14.53 -19.61
N ARG A 52 -10.93 -14.68 -18.27
CA ARG A 52 -10.48 -15.90 -17.58
C ARG A 52 -11.41 -16.27 -16.42
N ALA A 53 -12.47 -16.96 -16.70
CA ALA A 53 -13.39 -17.52 -15.68
C ALA A 53 -12.72 -18.66 -14.91
N GLY A 54 -11.84 -18.34 -13.96
CA GLY A 54 -11.32 -19.28 -12.97
C GLY A 54 -11.70 -18.78 -11.57
N LEU A 55 -12.12 -19.68 -10.69
CA LEU A 55 -12.34 -19.40 -9.28
C LEU A 55 -11.29 -20.15 -8.47
N ALA A 56 -10.57 -19.43 -7.62
CA ALA A 56 -9.71 -20.02 -6.60
C ALA A 56 -10.48 -20.12 -5.28
N GLU A 57 -10.21 -21.16 -4.51
CA GLU A 57 -10.73 -21.30 -3.15
C GLU A 57 -9.70 -20.74 -2.17
N PHE A 58 -10.08 -19.72 -1.39
CA PHE A 58 -9.19 -19.06 -0.42
C PHE A 58 -9.98 -18.48 0.75
N VAL A 59 -9.27 -18.20 1.83
CA VAL A 59 -9.80 -17.56 3.04
C VAL A 59 -9.08 -16.24 3.26
N ILE A 60 -9.85 -15.19 3.56
CA ILE A 60 -9.32 -13.88 3.88
C ILE A 60 -9.29 -13.69 5.39
N TYR A 61 -8.10 -13.47 5.92
CA TYR A 61 -7.91 -13.02 7.30
C TYR A 61 -7.75 -11.50 7.32
N ARG A 62 -8.53 -10.83 8.15
CA ARG A 62 -8.45 -9.38 8.32
C ARG A 62 -8.55 -9.02 9.80
N GLN A 63 -8.02 -7.86 10.15
CA GLN A 63 -8.24 -7.29 11.47
C GLN A 63 -9.74 -6.98 11.69
N GLN A 64 -10.18 -7.07 12.94
CA GLN A 64 -11.60 -6.97 13.31
C GLN A 64 -12.29 -5.70 12.79
N LYS A 65 -11.58 -4.57 12.75
CA LYS A 65 -12.07 -3.27 12.24
C LYS A 65 -11.61 -2.95 10.82
N GLY A 66 -10.87 -3.88 10.19
CA GLY A 66 -10.35 -3.67 8.84
C GLY A 66 -11.44 -3.74 7.78
N GLN A 67 -11.28 -2.96 6.74
CA GLN A 67 -12.09 -3.01 5.52
C GLN A 67 -11.23 -3.46 4.35
N LEU A 68 -11.81 -4.23 3.46
CA LEU A 68 -11.17 -4.56 2.20
C LEU A 68 -11.43 -3.44 1.18
N ALA A 69 -10.45 -3.17 0.33
CA ALA A 69 -10.65 -2.32 -0.83
C ALA A 69 -11.75 -2.92 -1.74
N GLU A 70 -12.43 -2.09 -2.50
CA GLU A 70 -13.61 -2.45 -3.29
C GLU A 70 -13.37 -3.68 -4.20
N ASN A 71 -12.20 -3.76 -4.83
CA ASN A 71 -11.85 -4.84 -5.76
C ASN A 71 -10.84 -5.85 -5.16
N ALA A 72 -10.72 -5.94 -3.84
CA ALA A 72 -9.68 -6.75 -3.20
C ALA A 72 -9.92 -8.26 -3.45
N VAL A 73 -11.16 -8.71 -3.34
CA VAL A 73 -11.52 -10.14 -3.50
C VAL A 73 -11.21 -10.60 -4.93
N GLU A 74 -11.60 -9.82 -5.91
CA GLU A 74 -11.39 -10.11 -7.34
C GLU A 74 -9.88 -10.15 -7.65
N ARG A 75 -9.12 -9.23 -7.11
CA ARG A 75 -7.65 -9.19 -7.28
C ARG A 75 -6.97 -10.40 -6.64
N ILE A 76 -7.37 -10.76 -5.44
CA ILE A 76 -6.86 -11.95 -4.74
C ILE A 76 -7.18 -13.20 -5.55
N ASN A 77 -8.41 -13.33 -6.01
CA ASN A 77 -8.80 -14.44 -6.87
C ASN A 77 -7.97 -14.51 -8.15
N ALA A 78 -7.83 -13.41 -8.86
CA ALA A 78 -7.02 -13.34 -10.08
C ALA A 78 -5.56 -13.71 -9.84
N TYR A 79 -5.01 -13.30 -8.70
CA TYR A 79 -3.65 -13.66 -8.32
C TYR A 79 -3.48 -15.16 -8.08
N PHE A 80 -4.37 -15.80 -7.31
CA PHE A 80 -4.31 -17.25 -7.06
C PHE A 80 -4.56 -18.07 -8.32
N VAL A 81 -5.43 -17.62 -9.21
CA VAL A 81 -5.64 -18.29 -10.51
C VAL A 81 -4.38 -18.25 -11.37
N LYS A 82 -3.66 -17.12 -11.34
CA LYS A 82 -2.40 -16.93 -12.08
C LYS A 82 -1.21 -17.63 -11.42
N HIS A 83 -1.25 -17.77 -10.10
CA HIS A 83 -0.19 -18.32 -9.28
C HIS A 83 -0.70 -19.47 -8.39
N PRO A 84 -1.03 -20.64 -8.98
CA PRO A 84 -1.60 -21.76 -8.23
C PRO A 84 -0.63 -22.35 -7.18
N GLU A 85 0.65 -22.03 -7.27
CA GLU A 85 1.68 -22.39 -6.29
C GLU A 85 1.68 -21.49 -5.05
N ALA A 86 1.00 -20.36 -5.07
CA ALA A 86 0.94 -19.44 -3.94
C ALA A 86 0.04 -19.98 -2.83
N GLU A 87 0.57 -20.08 -1.62
CA GLU A 87 -0.18 -20.52 -0.44
C GLU A 87 -0.71 -19.33 0.37
N ILE A 88 0.01 -18.20 0.36
CA ILE A 88 -0.34 -16.98 1.09
C ILE A 88 -0.17 -15.78 0.16
N VAL A 89 -1.15 -14.90 0.18
CA VAL A 89 -1.11 -13.60 -0.49
C VAL A 89 -1.41 -12.52 0.54
N TYR A 90 -0.67 -11.46 0.52
CA TYR A 90 -0.89 -10.28 1.36
C TYR A 90 -0.77 -9.01 0.52
N GLY A 91 -1.39 -7.94 0.96
CA GLY A 91 -1.35 -6.66 0.29
C GLY A 91 -0.89 -5.53 1.21
N ASP A 92 -0.66 -4.39 0.60
CA ASP A 92 -0.44 -3.15 1.32
C ASP A 92 -1.72 -2.72 2.04
N GLU A 93 -1.55 -1.96 3.09
CA GLU A 93 -2.66 -1.42 3.87
C GLU A 93 -2.47 0.06 4.18
N ASP A 94 -3.52 0.72 4.55
CA ASP A 94 -3.50 2.09 5.02
C ASP A 94 -4.56 2.32 6.10
N LEU A 95 -4.57 3.51 6.67
CA LEU A 95 -5.58 3.91 7.61
C LEU A 95 -6.69 4.69 6.90
N LEU A 96 -7.91 4.42 7.30
CA LEU A 96 -9.07 5.20 6.92
C LEU A 96 -9.35 6.22 8.03
N SER A 97 -9.32 7.50 7.69
CA SER A 97 -9.66 8.58 8.63
C SER A 97 -11.15 8.58 8.95
N GLU A 98 -11.53 9.33 9.99
CA GLU A 98 -12.95 9.52 10.33
C GLU A 98 -13.76 10.12 9.18
N ASN A 99 -13.14 10.89 8.31
CA ASN A 99 -13.74 11.49 7.13
C ASN A 99 -13.83 10.53 5.92
N GLY A 100 -13.33 9.30 6.05
CA GLY A 100 -13.27 8.36 4.95
C GLY A 100 -12.09 8.57 3.99
N GLU A 101 -11.14 9.43 4.31
CA GLU A 101 -9.93 9.63 3.51
C GLU A 101 -8.85 8.61 3.87
N ARG A 102 -8.19 8.10 2.87
CA ARG A 102 -7.06 7.17 3.04
C ARG A 102 -5.80 7.93 3.44
N ALA A 103 -5.09 7.43 4.44
CA ALA A 103 -3.91 8.06 5.00
C ALA A 103 -2.93 7.01 5.53
N ILE A 104 -1.70 7.42 5.77
CA ILE A 104 -0.65 6.62 6.43
C ILE A 104 -0.52 5.23 5.79
N PRO A 105 -0.03 5.15 4.55
CA PRO A 105 0.14 3.87 3.88
C PRO A 105 1.25 3.04 4.53
N TRP A 106 1.02 1.74 4.62
CA TRP A 106 2.03 0.76 4.93
C TRP A 106 2.28 -0.13 3.72
N PHE A 107 3.31 0.22 2.96
CA PHE A 107 3.77 -0.58 1.84
C PHE A 107 4.63 -1.73 2.36
N LYS A 108 4.10 -2.94 2.29
CA LYS A 108 4.79 -4.12 2.77
C LYS A 108 5.86 -4.55 1.77
N PRO A 109 7.10 -4.81 2.25
CA PRO A 109 8.16 -5.34 1.40
C PRO A 109 7.86 -6.80 1.01
N CYS A 110 8.78 -7.45 0.31
CA CYS A 110 8.72 -8.89 0.11
C CYS A 110 8.68 -9.63 1.46
N TRP A 111 8.27 -10.90 1.42
CA TRP A 111 8.03 -11.72 2.59
C TRP A 111 9.12 -11.60 3.67
N ALA A 112 8.72 -11.24 4.87
CA ALA A 112 9.58 -11.01 6.03
C ALA A 112 9.07 -11.81 7.25
N PRO A 113 9.56 -13.04 7.46
CA PRO A 113 9.07 -13.95 8.51
C PRO A 113 9.13 -13.37 9.93
N ASP A 114 10.17 -12.61 10.23
CA ASP A 114 10.35 -11.99 11.55
C ASP A 114 9.31 -10.90 11.80
N THR A 115 9.00 -10.09 10.80
CA THR A 115 7.94 -9.09 10.87
C THR A 115 6.57 -9.76 11.02
N TYR A 116 6.32 -10.84 10.30
CA TYR A 116 5.10 -11.63 10.41
C TYR A 116 4.86 -12.16 11.83
N ARG A 117 5.92 -12.64 12.50
CA ARG A 117 5.83 -13.14 13.89
C ARG A 117 5.61 -12.03 14.91
N ALA A 118 6.09 -10.83 14.63
CA ALA A 118 6.04 -9.69 15.55
C ALA A 118 4.78 -8.82 15.38
N SER A 119 4.07 -8.93 14.26
CA SER A 119 2.92 -8.07 13.95
C SER A 119 1.89 -8.79 13.07
N PHE A 120 0.70 -8.21 12.96
CA PHE A 120 -0.29 -8.65 11.98
C PHE A 120 0.16 -8.18 10.58
N TYR A 121 0.84 -9.07 9.87
CA TYR A 121 1.47 -8.78 8.60
C TYR A 121 0.64 -9.26 7.39
N VAL A 122 -0.10 -10.35 7.56
CA VAL A 122 -0.90 -11.02 6.53
C VAL A 122 -2.37 -10.89 6.84
#